data_1dd86da90cdea6524f517685b90968c7
#
_entry.id   1dd86da90cdea6524f517685b90968c7
#
_cell.length_a   1.000
_cell.length_b   1.000
_cell.length_c   1.000
_cell.angle_alpha   90.00
_cell.angle_beta   90.00
_cell.angle_gamma   90.00
#
_symmetry.space_group_name_H-M   'P 1'
#
loop_
_entity.id
_entity.type
_entity.pdbx_description
1 polymer ?
#
loop_
_entity_poly.entity_id
_entity_poly.type
_entity_poly.pdbx_seq_one_letter_code
_entity_poly.pdbx_strand_id
1 'polypeptide(L)'
;MGVDLSPPSRSHIHCLNPTTITTPFHSRSKHHSFLFNPFTKSLQTHLPKPANFSMYQALKCSGVEEMETHKRNSMSLIFDHHKIDNQLLQKMEYDALVWSSLHGLLVGDTNSQRSGRVPGVGMIHAPFSLLPMPFPESHWKQACQIAPIFNELVDRVSLDGKFLQDSLSRTKKVDAFTSRLLEIHSKMLDANKIEEIRLGLHRSDYMLDEETKLLLQIELNTISSSFPGLSGLVSELHRSLLHQYKQHLALNPERIPQNSVATKFAEALSKAWSEYNNPRAVVMVVVQTEERNMYDQHWLCTTLKERYQVTSIRKTLAEIDALGELLPDGTLVVDGVAVAVVYFRAGYAPSDYPSESEWRARLLMEQSSAIKCPSIAYHLAGTKKIQQELAKPNVLERFLENKDDIAKVRKCFAGLWSLEDSNIVNDAIEKPGLYVMKPQREGGGNNIYGDDVRETLLRIEKEGSDENAAYILMQRIFPTLSPAILMQQGISRKDHVISELGVYAAYLRNKTKVIINEECGYLLRTKVSSSNEGGVVAGFGVLDSIYLV
;
A
#
# COMPACT_ATOMS: atom_id res chain seq x y z
N MET A 1 59.08 11.66 -30.15
CA MET A 1 59.42 10.96 -28.91
C MET A 1 58.30 9.94 -28.70
N GLY A 2 58.60 8.66 -29.03
CA GLY A 2 57.65 7.58 -28.92
C GLY A 2 57.56 7.10 -27.47
N VAL A 3 56.41 6.72 -27.03
CA VAL A 3 56.20 5.97 -25.78
C VAL A 3 55.56 4.63 -26.15
N ASP A 4 56.31 3.61 -25.75
CA ASP A 4 56.12 2.19 -25.99
C ASP A 4 54.99 1.64 -25.10
N LEU A 5 54.05 0.87 -25.67
CA LEU A 5 52.99 0.18 -24.96
C LEU A 5 53.18 -1.33 -25.10
N SER A 6 53.74 -1.95 -24.05
CA SER A 6 53.76 -3.40 -23.89
C SER A 6 52.75 -3.83 -22.82
N PRO A 7 51.96 -4.93 -23.04
CA PRO A 7 50.97 -5.40 -22.09
C PRO A 7 51.58 -6.35 -21.04
N PRO A 8 51.02 -6.45 -19.82
CA PRO A 8 51.49 -7.35 -18.79
C PRO A 8 50.94 -8.77 -18.95
N SER A 9 51.79 -9.71 -18.52
CA SER A 9 51.71 -11.15 -18.60
C SER A 9 50.56 -11.79 -17.82
N ARG A 10 50.05 -12.90 -18.39
CA ARG A 10 49.08 -13.83 -17.75
C ARG A 10 49.74 -14.62 -16.62
N SER A 11 49.11 -14.64 -15.45
CA SER A 11 49.36 -15.61 -14.39
C SER A 11 48.27 -16.69 -14.39
N HIS A 12 48.71 -17.95 -14.39
CA HIS A 12 47.90 -19.17 -14.31
C HIS A 12 47.21 -19.28 -12.93
N ILE A 13 45.93 -19.55 -12.92
CA ILE A 13 45.21 -20.00 -11.74
C ILE A 13 44.71 -21.42 -11.98
N HIS A 14 45.11 -22.32 -11.08
CA HIS A 14 44.73 -23.73 -11.04
C HIS A 14 43.27 -23.92 -10.74
N CYS A 15 42.61 -24.75 -11.55
CA CYS A 15 41.29 -25.30 -11.26
C CYS A 15 41.37 -26.37 -10.17
N LEU A 16 40.58 -26.23 -9.10
CA LEU A 16 40.29 -27.33 -8.18
C LEU A 16 38.78 -27.68 -8.32
N ASN A 17 38.55 -28.95 -8.63
CA ASN A 17 37.21 -29.54 -8.73
C ASN A 17 36.57 -29.72 -7.34
N PRO A 18 35.27 -29.49 -7.17
CA PRO A 18 34.54 -29.90 -5.97
C PRO A 18 34.00 -31.32 -6.12
N THR A 19 34.32 -32.14 -5.14
CA THR A 19 33.80 -33.48 -4.91
C THR A 19 32.34 -33.49 -4.51
N THR A 20 31.58 -34.28 -5.22
CA THR A 20 30.17 -34.61 -4.95
C THR A 20 30.06 -35.55 -3.75
N ILE A 21 29.24 -35.19 -2.74
CA ILE A 21 28.78 -36.12 -1.70
C ILE A 21 27.25 -36.27 -1.86
N THR A 22 26.85 -37.46 -2.28
CA THR A 22 25.47 -37.94 -2.32
C THR A 22 25.18 -38.78 -1.08
N THR A 23 24.12 -38.48 -0.34
CA THR A 23 23.48 -39.40 0.59
C THR A 23 21.98 -39.50 0.29
N PRO A 24 21.39 -40.70 0.30
CA PRO A 24 20.00 -40.89 -0.09
C PRO A 24 19.04 -40.82 1.10
N PHE A 25 17.92 -40.13 0.93
CA PHE A 25 16.80 -40.19 1.87
C PHE A 25 15.78 -41.23 1.40
N HIS A 26 15.50 -42.18 2.29
CA HIS A 26 14.47 -43.21 2.13
C HIS A 26 13.07 -42.63 2.49
N SER A 27 12.14 -42.75 1.56
CA SER A 27 10.71 -42.56 1.78
C SER A 27 10.10 -43.84 2.39
N ARG A 28 9.34 -43.70 3.46
CA ARG A 28 8.35 -44.71 3.88
C ARG A 28 6.97 -44.09 3.98
N SER A 29 6.14 -44.44 3.02
CA SER A 29 4.68 -44.28 3.07
C SER A 29 4.07 -45.28 4.06
N LYS A 30 3.10 -44.84 4.87
CA LYS A 30 2.12 -45.72 5.49
C LYS A 30 0.73 -45.16 5.25
N HIS A 31 -0.02 -45.89 4.42
CA HIS A 31 -1.46 -45.82 4.32
C HIS A 31 -2.10 -46.38 5.58
N HIS A 32 -3.10 -45.69 6.12
CA HIS A 32 -4.18 -46.32 6.87
C HIS A 32 -5.51 -45.71 6.46
N SER A 33 -6.28 -46.55 5.80
CA SER A 33 -7.72 -46.39 5.53
C SER A 33 -8.51 -46.77 6.78
N PHE A 34 -9.52 -45.96 7.17
CA PHE A 34 -10.64 -46.47 7.99
C PHE A 34 -11.97 -45.95 7.47
N LEU A 35 -12.91 -46.88 7.52
CA LEU A 35 -14.25 -46.91 6.90
C LEU A 35 -15.31 -46.11 7.67
N PHE A 36 -16.29 -45.67 6.94
CA PHE A 36 -17.57 -45.08 7.36
C PHE A 36 -18.41 -45.98 8.26
N ASN A 37 -19.19 -45.38 9.18
CA ASN A 37 -20.64 -45.60 9.22
C ASN A 37 -21.41 -44.54 10.04
N PRO A 38 -22.67 -44.25 9.70
CA PRO A 38 -23.42 -43.11 10.19
C PRO A 38 -24.42 -43.47 11.29
N PHE A 39 -24.70 -42.54 12.23
CA PHE A 39 -25.94 -42.57 13.01
C PHE A 39 -26.48 -41.15 13.26
N THR A 40 -27.65 -40.93 12.72
CA THR A 40 -28.59 -39.85 13.00
C THR A 40 -29.17 -39.98 14.41
N LYS A 41 -29.25 -38.89 15.17
CA LYS A 41 -30.37 -38.59 16.07
C LYS A 41 -30.49 -37.11 16.38
N SER A 42 -31.66 -36.57 16.06
CA SER A 42 -32.15 -35.24 16.40
C SER A 42 -32.35 -35.07 17.90
N LEU A 43 -31.93 -33.90 18.43
CA LEU A 43 -32.49 -33.37 19.68
C LEU A 43 -32.55 -31.85 19.53
N GLN A 44 -33.78 -31.35 19.41
CA GLN A 44 -34.09 -29.92 19.56
C GLN A 44 -33.95 -29.55 21.03
N THR A 45 -33.10 -28.58 21.35
CA THR A 45 -33.19 -27.84 22.58
C THR A 45 -33.16 -26.35 22.26
N HIS A 46 -34.23 -25.66 22.67
CA HIS A 46 -34.35 -24.21 22.61
C HIS A 46 -33.31 -23.55 23.53
N LEU A 47 -32.47 -22.67 22.99
CA LEU A 47 -31.72 -21.69 23.74
C LEU A 47 -32.04 -20.28 23.23
N PRO A 48 -32.13 -19.26 24.08
CA PRO A 48 -32.59 -17.92 23.71
C PRO A 48 -31.54 -17.18 22.87
N LYS A 49 -32.02 -16.44 21.87
CA LYS A 49 -31.20 -15.58 21.01
C LYS A 49 -30.55 -14.48 21.82
N PRO A 50 -29.25 -14.20 21.65
CA PRO A 50 -28.66 -12.98 22.14
C PRO A 50 -29.14 -11.79 21.28
N ALA A 51 -29.72 -10.80 21.93
CA ALA A 51 -30.05 -9.52 21.34
C ALA A 51 -28.76 -8.74 21.11
N ASN A 52 -28.60 -8.20 19.91
CA ASN A 52 -27.68 -7.16 19.41
C ASN A 52 -26.86 -7.55 18.17
N PHE A 53 -27.55 -8.10 17.16
CA PHE A 53 -27.05 -8.14 15.79
C PHE A 53 -27.95 -7.32 14.84
N SER A 54 -28.64 -6.31 15.37
CA SER A 54 -29.77 -5.62 14.72
C SER A 54 -29.42 -4.26 14.09
N MET A 55 -28.15 -3.96 13.77
CA MET A 55 -27.85 -2.70 13.07
C MET A 55 -27.53 -2.88 11.57
N TYR A 56 -27.44 -4.12 11.08
CA TYR A 56 -27.16 -4.42 9.67
C TYR A 56 -28.37 -4.96 8.87
N GLN A 57 -29.55 -5.09 9.48
CA GLN A 57 -30.73 -5.68 8.80
C GLN A 57 -31.84 -4.68 8.41
N ALA A 58 -31.67 -3.38 8.57
CA ALA A 58 -32.74 -2.41 8.33
C ALA A 58 -32.49 -1.50 7.12
N LEU A 59 -32.19 -2.04 5.94
CA LEU A 59 -32.38 -1.34 4.66
C LEU A 59 -32.67 -2.34 3.54
N LYS A 60 -33.75 -3.10 3.68
CA LYS A 60 -34.44 -3.69 2.53
C LYS A 60 -35.49 -2.68 2.06
N CYS A 61 -35.13 -1.78 1.16
CA CYS A 61 -36.08 -1.06 0.36
C CYS A 61 -36.39 -1.88 -0.89
N SER A 62 -37.59 -2.47 -0.91
CA SER A 62 -38.20 -3.05 -2.09
C SER A 62 -38.34 -1.98 -3.19
N GLY A 63 -37.71 -2.19 -4.33
CA GLY A 63 -37.86 -1.33 -5.51
C GLY A 63 -36.60 -1.15 -6.38
N VAL A 64 -35.47 -1.72 -6.01
CA VAL A 64 -34.19 -1.54 -6.73
C VAL A 64 -33.77 -2.80 -7.51
N GLU A 65 -34.39 -3.96 -7.25
CA GLU A 65 -33.91 -5.24 -7.79
C GLU A 65 -34.05 -5.40 -9.32
N GLU A 66 -35.04 -4.79 -9.96
CA GLU A 66 -35.21 -4.93 -11.43
C GLU A 66 -34.27 -4.01 -12.24
N MET A 67 -33.88 -2.86 -11.71
CA MET A 67 -32.91 -1.98 -12.38
C MET A 67 -31.46 -2.44 -12.22
N GLU A 68 -31.13 -3.15 -11.14
CA GLU A 68 -29.78 -3.63 -10.88
C GLU A 68 -29.42 -4.93 -11.63
N THR A 69 -30.39 -5.81 -11.89
CA THR A 69 -30.18 -6.99 -12.73
C THR A 69 -29.89 -6.64 -14.19
N HIS A 70 -30.49 -5.58 -14.73
CA HIS A 70 -30.16 -5.08 -16.06
C HIS A 70 -28.78 -4.40 -16.11
N LYS A 71 -28.33 -3.71 -15.05
CA LYS A 71 -26.98 -3.14 -14.95
C LYS A 71 -25.90 -4.22 -14.74
N ARG A 72 -26.19 -5.31 -14.00
CA ARG A 72 -25.26 -6.43 -13.85
C ARG A 72 -24.93 -7.11 -15.17
N ASN A 73 -25.94 -7.34 -16.03
CA ASN A 73 -25.70 -7.87 -17.37
C ASN A 73 -24.93 -6.87 -18.26
N SER A 74 -25.01 -5.55 -18.01
CA SER A 74 -24.26 -4.56 -18.78
C SER A 74 -22.80 -4.45 -18.35
N MET A 75 -22.43 -4.63 -17.08
CA MET A 75 -21.03 -4.56 -16.64
C MET A 75 -20.20 -5.75 -17.16
N SER A 76 -20.73 -6.97 -17.15
CA SER A 76 -20.04 -8.13 -17.73
C SER A 76 -19.97 -8.08 -19.27
N LEU A 77 -20.86 -7.33 -19.93
CA LEU A 77 -20.91 -7.17 -21.37
C LEU A 77 -19.98 -6.08 -21.92
N ILE A 78 -19.56 -5.12 -21.07
CA ILE A 78 -18.70 -3.98 -21.52
C ILE A 78 -17.29 -4.47 -21.88
N PHE A 79 -16.77 -5.46 -21.16
CA PHE A 79 -15.46 -6.07 -21.42
C PHE A 79 -15.59 -7.54 -21.75
N ASP A 80 -16.32 -7.84 -22.82
CA ASP A 80 -16.39 -9.21 -23.34
C ASP A 80 -15.05 -9.56 -24.03
N HIS A 81 -14.09 -10.04 -23.21
CA HIS A 81 -12.78 -10.47 -23.71
C HIS A 81 -12.86 -11.61 -24.74
N HIS A 82 -14.05 -12.24 -24.91
CA HIS A 82 -14.31 -13.23 -25.96
C HIS A 82 -14.46 -12.60 -27.34
N LYS A 83 -14.73 -11.27 -27.41
CA LYS A 83 -14.82 -10.54 -28.69
C LYS A 83 -13.46 -10.11 -29.25
N ILE A 84 -12.39 -10.17 -28.45
CA ILE A 84 -11.04 -9.88 -28.90
C ILE A 84 -10.48 -11.15 -29.52
N ASP A 85 -10.35 -11.18 -30.84
CA ASP A 85 -9.70 -12.29 -31.53
C ASP A 85 -8.19 -12.33 -31.21
N ASN A 86 -7.57 -13.48 -31.44
CA ASN A 86 -6.18 -13.70 -31.07
C ASN A 86 -5.20 -12.79 -31.83
N GLN A 87 -5.52 -12.38 -33.07
CA GLN A 87 -4.66 -11.54 -33.87
C GLN A 87 -4.67 -10.10 -33.33
N LEU A 88 -5.85 -9.59 -33.01
CA LEU A 88 -6.01 -8.29 -32.36
C LEU A 88 -5.33 -8.27 -30.99
N LEU A 89 -5.52 -9.33 -30.19
CA LEU A 89 -4.90 -9.45 -28.89
C LEU A 89 -3.37 -9.37 -28.98
N GLN A 90 -2.74 -10.17 -29.83
CA GLN A 90 -1.28 -10.15 -30.02
C GLN A 90 -0.75 -8.77 -30.44
N LYS A 91 -1.50 -8.06 -31.28
CA LYS A 91 -1.13 -6.71 -31.70
C LYS A 91 -1.22 -5.72 -30.55
N MET A 92 -2.29 -5.79 -29.72
CA MET A 92 -2.45 -4.94 -28.53
C MET A 92 -1.36 -5.21 -27.50
N GLU A 93 -1.02 -6.48 -27.27
CA GLU A 93 0.07 -6.89 -26.37
C GLU A 93 1.42 -6.30 -26.82
N TYR A 94 1.75 -6.44 -28.09
CA TYR A 94 2.97 -5.88 -28.66
C TYR A 94 3.03 -4.36 -28.50
N ASP A 95 1.97 -3.65 -28.87
CA ASP A 95 1.91 -2.18 -28.78
C ASP A 95 1.96 -1.71 -27.32
N ALA A 96 1.32 -2.42 -26.38
CA ALA A 96 1.39 -2.11 -24.95
C ALA A 96 2.81 -2.29 -24.37
N LEU A 97 3.53 -3.34 -24.76
CA LEU A 97 4.92 -3.58 -24.33
C LEU A 97 5.87 -2.52 -24.90
N VAL A 98 5.70 -2.15 -26.17
CA VAL A 98 6.48 -1.06 -26.80
C VAL A 98 6.20 0.26 -26.09
N TRP A 99 4.90 0.59 -25.86
CA TRP A 99 4.51 1.80 -25.17
C TRP A 99 5.12 1.87 -23.76
N SER A 100 5.03 0.77 -22.99
CA SER A 100 5.56 0.68 -21.62
C SER A 100 7.06 0.99 -21.57
N SER A 101 7.82 0.45 -22.52
CA SER A 101 9.28 0.68 -22.61
C SER A 101 9.61 2.12 -22.99
N LEU A 102 8.89 2.70 -23.95
CA LEU A 102 9.10 4.07 -24.41
C LEU A 102 8.75 5.13 -23.36
N HIS A 103 7.79 4.84 -22.48
CA HIS A 103 7.29 5.79 -21.49
C HIS A 103 7.80 5.52 -20.06
N GLY A 104 8.71 4.53 -19.88
CA GLY A 104 9.29 4.25 -18.56
C GLY A 104 8.32 3.63 -17.55
N LEU A 105 7.32 2.88 -18.03
CA LEU A 105 6.48 2.03 -17.17
C LEU A 105 7.26 0.76 -16.82
N LEU A 106 8.31 0.92 -16.00
CA LEU A 106 9.35 -0.07 -15.74
C LEU A 106 9.55 -0.32 -14.24
N VAL A 107 9.93 -1.55 -13.92
CA VAL A 107 10.38 -1.98 -12.59
C VAL A 107 11.63 -2.85 -12.70
N GLY A 108 12.37 -3.03 -11.61
CA GLY A 108 13.52 -3.93 -11.58
C GLY A 108 13.07 -5.39 -11.59
N ASP A 109 13.68 -6.20 -12.46
CA ASP A 109 13.49 -7.65 -12.48
C ASP A 109 14.08 -8.30 -11.23
N THR A 110 13.27 -9.09 -10.52
CA THR A 110 13.70 -9.83 -9.33
C THR A 110 14.78 -10.87 -9.63
N ASN A 111 14.86 -11.34 -10.87
CA ASN A 111 15.86 -12.31 -11.32
C ASN A 111 17.20 -11.66 -11.70
N SER A 112 17.24 -10.32 -11.79
CA SER A 112 18.46 -9.57 -12.12
C SER A 112 19.09 -9.00 -10.86
N GLN A 113 20.30 -9.45 -10.53
CA GLN A 113 21.01 -9.06 -9.30
C GLN A 113 21.31 -7.55 -9.18
N ARG A 114 21.33 -6.81 -10.30
CA ARG A 114 21.66 -5.38 -10.33
C ARG A 114 20.45 -4.47 -10.54
N SER A 115 19.26 -5.03 -10.72
CA SER A 115 18.07 -4.29 -11.13
C SER A 115 17.59 -3.25 -10.11
N GLY A 116 17.87 -3.43 -8.83
CA GLY A 116 17.54 -2.49 -7.76
C GLY A 116 18.66 -1.50 -7.40
N ARG A 117 19.84 -1.60 -8.03
CA ARG A 117 21.03 -0.80 -7.70
C ARG A 117 21.46 0.14 -8.81
N VAL A 118 21.32 -0.28 -10.06
CA VAL A 118 21.82 0.47 -11.21
C VAL A 118 20.69 0.79 -12.15
N PRO A 119 20.33 2.08 -12.35
CA PRO A 119 19.31 2.48 -13.30
C PRO A 119 19.55 1.93 -14.71
N GLY A 120 18.50 1.44 -15.37
CA GLY A 120 18.56 0.88 -16.72
C GLY A 120 19.10 -0.55 -16.81
N VAL A 121 19.59 -1.14 -15.72
CA VAL A 121 20.12 -2.51 -15.72
C VAL A 121 19.08 -3.47 -15.13
N GLY A 122 18.72 -4.52 -15.88
CA GLY A 122 17.72 -5.51 -15.45
C GLY A 122 16.34 -4.90 -15.23
N MET A 123 15.98 -3.92 -16.04
CA MET A 123 14.63 -3.31 -16.00
C MET A 123 13.72 -4.04 -16.98
N ILE A 124 12.51 -4.33 -16.52
CA ILE A 124 11.41 -4.91 -17.30
C ILE A 124 10.18 -4.01 -17.22
N HIS A 125 9.22 -4.21 -18.12
CA HIS A 125 7.94 -3.50 -17.97
C HIS A 125 7.30 -3.84 -16.61
N ALA A 126 6.73 -2.84 -15.97
CA ALA A 126 5.90 -3.08 -14.78
C ALA A 126 4.77 -4.05 -15.15
N PRO A 127 4.36 -4.98 -14.27
CA PRO A 127 3.18 -5.79 -14.55
C PRO A 127 1.93 -4.89 -14.65
N PHE A 128 1.11 -5.08 -15.69
CA PHE A 128 -0.10 -4.27 -15.89
C PHE A 128 -1.26 -5.12 -16.44
N SER A 129 -2.50 -4.65 -16.25
CA SER A 129 -3.67 -5.14 -16.99
C SER A 129 -3.65 -4.58 -18.41
N LEU A 130 -4.00 -5.38 -19.42
CA LEU A 130 -4.00 -4.91 -20.81
C LEU A 130 -5.13 -3.91 -21.10
N LEU A 131 -6.25 -4.01 -20.39
CA LEU A 131 -7.41 -3.14 -20.47
C LEU A 131 -7.80 -2.64 -19.08
N PRO A 132 -8.40 -1.43 -18.99
CA PRO A 132 -8.80 -0.86 -17.71
C PRO A 132 -9.98 -1.63 -17.08
N MET A 133 -10.07 -1.64 -15.76
CA MET A 133 -11.11 -2.32 -14.99
C MET A 133 -12.38 -1.48 -14.88
N PRO A 134 -13.58 -2.02 -15.20
CA PRO A 134 -14.84 -1.34 -14.92
C PRO A 134 -15.00 -1.02 -13.44
N PHE A 135 -15.35 0.23 -13.13
CA PHE A 135 -15.52 0.68 -11.76
C PHE A 135 -16.71 1.66 -11.64
N PRO A 136 -17.63 1.47 -10.67
CA PRO A 136 -18.80 2.33 -10.54
C PRO A 136 -18.42 3.78 -10.25
N GLU A 137 -18.91 4.72 -11.06
CA GLU A 137 -18.60 6.15 -10.94
C GLU A 137 -19.02 6.72 -9.58
N SER A 138 -20.13 6.23 -9.00
CA SER A 138 -20.60 6.65 -7.68
C SER A 138 -19.61 6.32 -6.56
N HIS A 139 -18.98 5.15 -6.60
CA HIS A 139 -17.97 4.74 -5.61
C HIS A 139 -16.63 5.45 -5.81
N TRP A 140 -16.27 5.74 -7.08
CA TRP A 140 -15.12 6.59 -7.37
C TRP A 140 -15.32 7.99 -6.75
N LYS A 141 -16.46 8.63 -7.00
CA LYS A 141 -16.80 9.92 -6.39
C LYS A 141 -16.81 9.88 -4.86
N GLN A 142 -17.34 8.80 -4.27
CA GLN A 142 -17.30 8.59 -2.81
C GLN A 142 -15.84 8.56 -2.32
N ALA A 143 -14.96 7.78 -2.93
CA ALA A 143 -13.57 7.66 -2.53
C ALA A 143 -12.82 9.01 -2.62
N CYS A 144 -13.03 9.78 -3.68
CA CYS A 144 -12.46 11.11 -3.84
C CYS A 144 -12.95 12.09 -2.76
N GLN A 145 -14.25 12.04 -2.40
CA GLN A 145 -14.84 12.95 -1.40
C GLN A 145 -14.35 12.69 0.02
N ILE A 146 -13.99 11.43 0.37
CA ILE A 146 -13.51 11.10 1.71
C ILE A 146 -12.00 11.27 1.88
N ALA A 147 -11.22 11.34 0.80
CA ALA A 147 -9.78 11.47 0.87
C ALA A 147 -9.30 12.71 1.65
N PRO A 148 -9.85 13.94 1.44
CA PRO A 148 -9.50 15.11 2.25
C PRO A 148 -9.89 14.97 3.73
N ILE A 149 -10.95 14.21 4.04
CA ILE A 149 -11.39 13.98 5.43
C ILE A 149 -10.38 13.07 6.14
N PHE A 150 -9.87 12.04 5.47
CA PHE A 150 -8.80 11.21 6.02
C PHE A 150 -7.50 11.99 6.25
N ASN A 151 -7.15 12.93 5.37
CA ASN A 151 -6.00 13.81 5.59
C ASN A 151 -6.14 14.60 6.89
N GLU A 152 -7.30 15.23 7.11
CA GLU A 152 -7.57 15.98 8.33
C GLU A 152 -7.58 15.07 9.56
N LEU A 153 -8.16 13.88 9.46
CA LEU A 153 -8.18 12.89 10.53
C LEU A 153 -6.76 12.49 10.94
N VAL A 154 -5.87 12.19 9.99
CA VAL A 154 -4.45 11.88 10.27
C VAL A 154 -3.76 13.04 10.95
N ASP A 155 -3.94 14.28 10.45
CA ASP A 155 -3.35 15.48 11.05
C ASP A 155 -3.79 15.64 12.51
N ARG A 156 -5.09 15.54 12.79
CA ARG A 156 -5.63 15.70 14.14
C ARG A 156 -5.23 14.56 15.08
N VAL A 157 -5.21 13.33 14.61
CA VAL A 157 -4.73 12.16 15.39
C VAL A 157 -3.26 12.31 15.74
N SER A 158 -2.43 12.78 14.82
CA SER A 158 -0.99 12.97 15.04
C SER A 158 -0.67 14.00 16.13
N LEU A 159 -1.55 14.98 16.34
CA LEU A 159 -1.41 15.99 17.38
C LEU A 159 -1.78 15.49 18.79
N ASP A 160 -2.47 14.37 18.89
CA ASP A 160 -2.82 13.75 20.17
C ASP A 160 -1.79 12.69 20.56
N GLY A 161 -0.62 13.16 20.99
CA GLY A 161 0.48 12.28 21.39
C GLY A 161 0.10 11.28 22.48
N LYS A 162 -0.80 11.68 23.41
CA LYS A 162 -1.30 10.79 24.46
C LYS A 162 -2.15 9.66 23.86
N PHE A 163 -3.04 9.97 22.92
CA PHE A 163 -3.85 8.94 22.24
C PHE A 163 -2.96 7.93 21.51
N LEU A 164 -1.93 8.38 20.80
CA LEU A 164 -0.98 7.50 20.11
C LEU A 164 -0.24 6.58 21.08
N GLN A 165 0.32 7.13 22.18
CA GLN A 165 1.06 6.37 23.19
C GLN A 165 0.17 5.35 23.92
N ASP A 166 -1.03 5.77 24.33
CA ASP A 166 -1.97 4.92 25.06
C ASP A 166 -2.49 3.77 24.17
N SER A 167 -2.92 4.08 22.94
CA SER A 167 -3.47 3.09 22.00
C SER A 167 -2.47 2.00 21.61
N LEU A 168 -1.18 2.35 21.52
CA LEU A 168 -0.10 1.44 21.15
C LEU A 168 0.66 0.86 22.36
N SER A 169 0.23 1.19 23.58
CA SER A 169 0.93 0.81 24.82
C SER A 169 1.10 -0.70 25.02
N ARG A 170 0.17 -1.51 24.58
CA ARG A 170 0.26 -2.97 24.61
C ARG A 170 1.07 -3.51 23.43
N THR A 171 0.83 -2.97 22.23
CA THR A 171 1.53 -3.38 21.00
C THR A 171 3.04 -3.22 21.14
N LYS A 172 3.54 -2.13 21.75
CA LYS A 172 4.98 -1.91 21.95
C LYS A 172 5.67 -2.99 22.80
N LYS A 173 4.94 -3.76 23.61
CA LYS A 173 5.52 -4.82 24.44
C LYS A 173 5.85 -6.08 23.64
N VAL A 174 5.15 -6.28 22.52
CA VAL A 174 5.20 -7.49 21.70
C VAL A 174 5.70 -7.25 20.28
N ASP A 175 5.77 -5.99 19.86
CA ASP A 175 6.28 -5.57 18.55
C ASP A 175 7.44 -4.59 18.71
N ALA A 176 8.66 -5.09 18.48
CA ALA A 176 9.88 -4.30 18.65
C ALA A 176 9.95 -3.08 17.72
N PHE A 177 9.41 -3.19 16.50
CA PHE A 177 9.41 -2.08 15.54
C PHE A 177 8.52 -0.93 16.03
N THR A 178 7.29 -1.24 16.43
CA THR A 178 6.38 -0.26 17.04
C THR A 178 6.97 0.34 18.31
N SER A 179 7.66 -0.48 19.14
CA SER A 179 8.34 0.02 20.34
C SER A 179 9.35 1.11 20.01
N ARG A 180 10.21 0.89 19.03
CA ARG A 180 11.24 1.85 18.61
C ARG A 180 10.64 3.14 18.02
N LEU A 181 9.57 3.03 17.24
CA LEU A 181 8.86 4.21 16.73
C LEU A 181 8.26 5.04 17.87
N LEU A 182 7.65 4.39 18.87
CA LEU A 182 7.10 5.06 20.05
C LEU A 182 8.17 5.69 20.94
N GLU A 183 9.36 5.09 21.04
CA GLU A 183 10.51 5.68 21.75
C GLU A 183 10.96 6.99 21.09
N ILE A 184 11.07 7.03 19.76
CA ILE A 184 11.39 8.24 19.01
C ILE A 184 10.30 9.29 19.24
N HIS A 185 9.03 8.90 19.11
CA HIS A 185 7.90 9.81 19.34
C HIS A 185 7.90 10.38 20.77
N SER A 186 8.16 9.55 21.80
CA SER A 186 8.29 10.02 23.18
C SER A 186 9.39 11.07 23.34
N LYS A 187 10.56 10.85 22.73
CA LYS A 187 11.67 11.84 22.74
C LYS A 187 11.26 13.18 22.10
N MET A 188 10.41 13.15 21.05
CA MET A 188 9.92 14.39 20.44
C MET A 188 8.92 15.10 21.36
N LEU A 189 8.05 14.37 22.05
CA LEU A 189 7.13 14.93 23.05
C LEU A 189 7.90 15.53 24.24
N ASP A 190 8.88 14.82 24.78
CA ASP A 190 9.70 15.27 25.93
C ASP A 190 10.51 16.55 25.58
N ALA A 191 10.96 16.65 24.33
CA ALA A 191 11.65 17.83 23.82
C ALA A 191 10.69 18.99 23.46
N ASN A 192 9.37 18.84 23.64
CA ASN A 192 8.34 19.78 23.18
C ASN A 192 8.53 20.19 21.72
N LYS A 193 8.97 19.25 20.88
CA LYS A 193 9.19 19.50 19.46
C LYS A 193 7.84 19.65 18.74
N ILE A 194 7.50 20.91 18.42
CA ILE A 194 6.27 21.24 17.68
C ILE A 194 6.61 21.29 16.19
N GLU A 195 5.93 20.47 15.40
CA GLU A 195 5.99 20.55 13.93
C GLU A 195 4.99 21.59 13.44
N GLU A 196 5.49 22.80 13.17
CA GLU A 196 4.66 23.89 12.65
C GLU A 196 4.17 23.60 11.24
N ILE A 197 5.04 22.99 10.40
CA ILE A 197 4.74 22.62 9.03
C ILE A 197 4.61 21.09 8.97
N ARG A 198 3.43 20.61 8.59
CA ARG A 198 3.13 19.17 8.52
C ARG A 198 2.72 18.80 7.11
N LEU A 199 3.38 17.79 6.56
CA LEU A 199 3.17 17.26 5.20
C LEU A 199 2.78 15.80 5.26
N GLY A 200 1.65 15.47 4.63
CA GLY A 200 1.19 14.10 4.42
C GLY A 200 0.97 13.82 2.93
N LEU A 201 1.53 12.71 2.46
CA LEU A 201 1.24 12.13 1.14
C LEU A 201 0.67 10.74 1.39
N HIS A 202 -0.64 10.65 1.47
CA HIS A 202 -1.38 9.49 1.95
C HIS A 202 -1.96 8.68 0.79
N ARG A 203 -2.29 7.40 1.07
CA ARG A 203 -3.11 6.56 0.20
C ARG A 203 -4.07 5.73 1.03
N SER A 204 -5.35 5.88 0.76
CA SER A 204 -6.39 5.05 1.37
C SER A 204 -6.83 3.98 0.38
N ASP A 205 -6.76 2.72 0.79
CA ASP A 205 -6.99 1.56 -0.07
C ASP A 205 -8.35 0.93 0.23
N TYR A 206 -9.11 0.60 -0.83
CA TYR A 206 -10.50 0.16 -0.76
C TYR A 206 -10.75 -1.06 -1.63
N MET A 207 -11.71 -1.89 -1.23
CA MET A 207 -12.36 -2.87 -2.10
C MET A 207 -13.88 -2.65 -2.12
N LEU A 208 -14.50 -2.97 -3.26
CA LEU A 208 -15.95 -2.98 -3.40
C LEU A 208 -16.47 -4.36 -3.01
N ASP A 209 -17.15 -4.43 -1.87
CA ASP A 209 -17.70 -5.68 -1.37
C ASP A 209 -18.93 -6.12 -2.18
N GLU A 210 -18.93 -7.38 -2.65
CA GLU A 210 -19.98 -7.90 -3.55
C GLU A 210 -21.33 -8.05 -2.84
N GLU A 211 -21.32 -8.42 -1.57
CA GLU A 211 -22.56 -8.68 -0.83
C GLU A 211 -23.26 -7.38 -0.42
N THR A 212 -22.50 -6.46 0.22
CA THR A 212 -23.08 -5.24 0.78
C THR A 212 -23.14 -4.09 -0.24
N LYS A 213 -22.43 -4.22 -1.38
CA LYS A 213 -22.23 -3.15 -2.38
C LYS A 213 -21.59 -1.89 -1.79
N LEU A 214 -20.87 -2.01 -0.67
CA LEU A 214 -20.17 -0.91 -0.05
C LEU A 214 -18.72 -0.85 -0.52
N LEU A 215 -18.20 0.37 -0.62
CA LEU A 215 -16.78 0.63 -0.78
C LEU A 215 -16.15 0.59 0.62
N LEU A 216 -15.42 -0.51 0.92
CA LEU A 216 -14.85 -0.75 2.24
C LEU A 216 -13.35 -0.50 2.24
N GLN A 217 -12.88 0.24 3.24
CA GLN A 217 -11.47 0.56 3.44
C GLN A 217 -10.69 -0.68 3.93
N ILE A 218 -9.58 -0.96 3.27
CA ILE A 218 -8.64 -2.03 3.63
C ILE A 218 -7.58 -1.52 4.61
N GLU A 219 -7.03 -0.34 4.29
CA GLU A 219 -5.98 0.31 5.08
C GLU A 219 -5.80 1.78 4.68
N LEU A 220 -5.16 2.54 5.56
CA LEU A 220 -4.73 3.91 5.32
C LEU A 220 -3.21 3.98 5.44
N ASN A 221 -2.53 4.28 4.33
CA ASN A 221 -1.08 4.38 4.25
C ASN A 221 -0.65 5.83 4.46
N THR A 222 0.10 6.10 5.51
CA THR A 222 0.64 7.43 5.83
C THR A 222 2.13 7.56 5.52
N ILE A 223 2.80 6.46 5.20
CA ILE A 223 4.22 6.42 4.83
C ILE A 223 4.41 5.65 3.53
N SER A 224 5.38 6.06 2.73
CA SER A 224 5.89 5.32 1.56
C SER A 224 4.83 4.86 0.56
N SER A 225 3.74 5.62 0.39
CA SER A 225 2.68 5.31 -0.57
C SER A 225 3.27 5.18 -1.98
N SER A 226 3.41 3.92 -2.44
CA SER A 226 4.11 3.57 -3.68
C SER A 226 3.25 3.80 -4.92
N PHE A 227 3.90 3.90 -6.08
CA PHE A 227 3.35 4.03 -7.42
C PHE A 227 2.72 5.39 -7.80
N PRO A 228 3.09 6.55 -7.22
CA PRO A 228 2.58 7.83 -7.71
C PRO A 228 2.94 8.11 -9.18
N GLY A 229 4.09 7.64 -9.67
CA GLY A 229 4.52 7.77 -11.06
C GLY A 229 3.87 6.72 -11.97
N LEU A 230 4.03 5.45 -11.63
CA LEU A 230 3.61 4.35 -12.52
C LEU A 230 2.09 4.22 -12.63
N SER A 231 1.30 4.61 -11.61
CA SER A 231 -0.17 4.61 -11.70
C SER A 231 -0.71 5.60 -12.74
N GLY A 232 -0.07 6.75 -12.89
CA GLY A 232 -0.38 7.70 -13.95
C GLY A 232 -0.07 7.11 -15.32
N LEU A 233 1.10 6.48 -15.47
CA LEU A 233 1.53 5.89 -16.75
C LEU A 233 0.60 4.75 -17.19
N VAL A 234 0.13 3.87 -16.30
CA VAL A 234 -0.79 2.81 -16.71
C VAL A 234 -2.15 3.38 -17.14
N SER A 235 -2.60 4.47 -16.55
CA SER A 235 -3.80 5.18 -17.00
C SER A 235 -3.62 5.76 -18.41
N GLU A 236 -2.46 6.32 -18.71
CA GLU A 236 -2.12 6.83 -20.06
C GLU A 236 -1.94 5.70 -21.08
N LEU A 237 -1.33 4.58 -20.71
CA LEU A 237 -1.26 3.37 -21.54
C LEU A 237 -2.66 2.94 -21.98
N HIS A 238 -3.58 2.80 -21.01
CA HIS A 238 -4.95 2.38 -21.32
C HIS A 238 -5.68 3.40 -22.21
N ARG A 239 -5.54 4.72 -21.98
CA ARG A 239 -6.10 5.73 -22.89
C ARG A 239 -5.53 5.59 -24.29
N SER A 240 -4.22 5.41 -24.42
CA SER A 240 -3.54 5.21 -25.71
C SER A 240 -4.09 4.00 -26.47
N LEU A 241 -4.21 2.85 -25.78
CA LEU A 241 -4.79 1.63 -26.37
C LEU A 241 -6.25 1.82 -26.77
N LEU A 242 -7.09 2.44 -25.93
CA LEU A 242 -8.49 2.70 -26.27
C LEU A 242 -8.65 3.66 -27.45
N HIS A 243 -7.76 4.65 -27.60
CA HIS A 243 -7.73 5.52 -28.78
C HIS A 243 -7.32 4.75 -30.03
N GLN A 244 -6.23 4.00 -29.98
CA GLN A 244 -5.67 3.26 -31.11
C GLN A 244 -6.63 2.18 -31.61
N TYR A 245 -7.30 1.48 -30.71
CA TYR A 245 -8.20 0.36 -31.00
C TYR A 245 -9.68 0.71 -30.89
N LYS A 246 -10.04 2.00 -30.98
CA LYS A 246 -11.41 2.50 -30.78
C LYS A 246 -12.46 1.76 -31.63
N GLN A 247 -12.13 1.44 -32.89
CA GLN A 247 -13.07 0.75 -33.80
C GLN A 247 -13.36 -0.70 -33.38
N HIS A 248 -12.42 -1.37 -32.69
CA HIS A 248 -12.54 -2.75 -32.27
C HIS A 248 -13.17 -2.88 -30.87
N LEU A 249 -12.77 -1.99 -29.96
CA LEU A 249 -13.17 -2.08 -28.55
C LEU A 249 -14.48 -1.33 -28.26
N ALA A 250 -14.81 -0.31 -29.05
CA ALA A 250 -15.97 0.57 -28.84
C ALA A 250 -16.03 1.21 -27.43
N LEU A 251 -14.87 1.39 -26.78
CA LEU A 251 -14.72 2.00 -25.46
C LEU A 251 -14.30 3.47 -25.58
N ASN A 252 -14.80 4.31 -24.66
CA ASN A 252 -14.47 5.74 -24.63
C ASN A 252 -13.29 6.00 -23.69
N PRO A 253 -12.11 6.45 -24.18
CA PRO A 253 -10.94 6.77 -23.35
C PRO A 253 -11.21 7.81 -22.27
N GLU A 254 -12.16 8.73 -22.47
CA GLU A 254 -12.52 9.78 -21.50
C GLU A 254 -13.19 9.23 -20.22
N ARG A 255 -13.60 7.96 -20.24
CA ARG A 255 -14.10 7.29 -19.03
C ARG A 255 -13.00 6.79 -18.09
N ILE A 256 -11.74 6.93 -18.46
CA ILE A 256 -10.60 6.73 -17.55
C ILE A 256 -10.33 8.08 -16.87
N PRO A 257 -10.51 8.21 -15.53
CA PRO A 257 -10.25 9.48 -14.84
C PRO A 257 -8.82 9.96 -15.03
N GLN A 258 -8.63 11.27 -15.00
CA GLN A 258 -7.29 11.86 -14.96
C GLN A 258 -6.54 11.36 -13.72
N ASN A 259 -5.28 10.98 -13.89
CA ASN A 259 -4.46 10.45 -12.82
C ASN A 259 -3.16 11.26 -12.68
N SER A 260 -3.20 12.32 -11.87
CA SER A 260 -2.14 13.32 -11.77
C SER A 260 -1.28 13.18 -10.53
N VAL A 261 -1.20 11.99 -9.91
CA VAL A 261 -0.56 11.77 -8.60
C VAL A 261 0.87 12.30 -8.57
N ALA A 262 1.71 11.95 -9.55
CA ALA A 262 3.10 12.40 -9.58
C ALA A 262 3.22 13.93 -9.59
N THR A 263 2.36 14.62 -10.36
CA THR A 263 2.35 16.08 -10.44
C THR A 263 1.88 16.71 -9.13
N LYS A 264 0.78 16.24 -8.55
CA LYS A 264 0.23 16.78 -7.30
C LYS A 264 1.11 16.48 -6.10
N PHE A 265 1.74 15.32 -6.04
CA PHE A 265 2.73 15.01 -5.00
C PHE A 265 3.99 15.88 -5.14
N ALA A 266 4.48 16.11 -6.36
CA ALA A 266 5.58 17.03 -6.61
C ALA A 266 5.20 18.48 -6.23
N GLU A 267 3.97 18.91 -6.49
CA GLU A 267 3.44 20.20 -6.06
C GLU A 267 3.44 20.33 -4.53
N ALA A 268 2.96 19.32 -3.82
CA ALA A 268 2.92 19.32 -2.36
C ALA A 268 4.33 19.38 -1.74
N LEU A 269 5.29 18.60 -2.29
CA LEU A 269 6.69 18.64 -1.89
C LEU A 269 7.32 20.03 -2.17
N SER A 270 7.02 20.61 -3.33
CA SER A 270 7.51 21.96 -3.71
C SER A 270 6.95 23.04 -2.80
N LYS A 271 5.65 23.00 -2.47
CA LYS A 271 5.04 23.96 -1.54
C LYS A 271 5.61 23.81 -0.13
N ALA A 272 5.81 22.58 0.35
CA ALA A 272 6.47 22.34 1.63
C ALA A 272 7.91 22.88 1.63
N TRP A 273 8.67 22.65 0.56
CA TRP A 273 9.99 23.22 0.38
C TRP A 273 9.96 24.75 0.42
N SER A 274 8.98 25.40 -0.20
CA SER A 274 8.80 26.85 -0.17
C SER A 274 8.46 27.35 1.24
N GLU A 275 7.62 26.65 1.99
CA GLU A 275 7.27 26.98 3.37
C GLU A 275 8.49 26.86 4.32
N TYR A 276 9.44 25.96 4.04
CA TYR A 276 10.71 25.87 4.77
C TYR A 276 11.59 27.11 4.59
N ASN A 277 11.41 27.84 3.51
CA ASN A 277 12.02 29.15 3.22
C ASN A 277 13.56 29.15 3.21
N ASN A 278 14.18 28.11 2.65
CA ASN A 278 15.62 28.11 2.36
C ASN A 278 15.86 27.64 0.90
N PRO A 279 16.11 28.57 -0.04
CA PRO A 279 16.22 28.24 -1.46
C PRO A 279 17.45 27.38 -1.82
N ARG A 280 18.42 27.22 -0.91
CA ARG A 280 19.58 26.34 -1.10
C ARG A 280 19.37 24.93 -0.55
N ALA A 281 18.31 24.73 0.21
CA ALA A 281 18.00 23.41 0.73
C ALA A 281 17.30 22.54 -0.33
N VAL A 282 17.36 21.22 -0.15
CA VAL A 282 16.84 20.24 -1.09
C VAL A 282 15.70 19.40 -0.49
N VAL A 283 14.98 18.67 -1.34
CA VAL A 283 14.12 17.55 -0.93
C VAL A 283 14.98 16.29 -0.89
N MET A 284 15.09 15.64 0.27
CA MET A 284 15.77 14.36 0.42
C MET A 284 14.76 13.22 0.38
N VAL A 285 14.97 12.29 -0.53
CA VAL A 285 14.18 11.05 -0.64
C VAL A 285 14.93 9.94 0.09
N VAL A 286 14.34 9.41 1.15
CA VAL A 286 14.89 8.26 1.88
C VAL A 286 14.52 6.99 1.13
N VAL A 287 15.52 6.22 0.72
CA VAL A 287 15.36 5.06 -0.17
C VAL A 287 15.96 3.79 0.42
N GLN A 288 15.54 2.63 -0.10
CA GLN A 288 16.17 1.35 0.21
C GLN A 288 17.50 1.21 -0.55
N THR A 289 18.42 0.40 0.00
CA THR A 289 19.72 0.10 -0.65
C THR A 289 19.53 -0.58 -2.00
N GLU A 290 18.51 -1.43 -2.12
CA GLU A 290 18.08 -2.06 -3.38
C GLU A 290 16.64 -1.63 -3.67
N GLU A 291 16.47 -0.69 -4.61
CA GLU A 291 15.17 -0.11 -4.92
C GLU A 291 14.72 -0.52 -6.32
N ARG A 292 13.99 -1.63 -6.39
CA ARG A 292 13.45 -2.12 -7.67
C ARG A 292 12.33 -1.24 -8.24
N ASN A 293 11.69 -0.43 -7.41
CA ASN A 293 10.67 0.54 -7.81
C ASN A 293 11.26 1.96 -8.04
N MET A 294 12.55 2.03 -8.44
CA MET A 294 13.26 3.31 -8.56
C MET A 294 12.62 4.25 -9.60
N TYR A 295 12.06 3.74 -10.70
CA TYR A 295 11.47 4.58 -11.75
C TYR A 295 10.21 5.30 -11.28
N ASP A 296 9.39 4.66 -10.45
CA ASP A 296 8.27 5.32 -9.78
C ASP A 296 8.72 6.56 -9.00
N GLN A 297 9.83 6.41 -8.25
CA GLN A 297 10.39 7.50 -7.46
C GLN A 297 11.06 8.57 -8.34
N HIS A 298 11.74 8.16 -9.41
CA HIS A 298 12.36 9.10 -10.35
C HIS A 298 11.33 9.93 -11.11
N TRP A 299 10.17 9.38 -11.47
CA TRP A 299 9.08 10.16 -12.07
C TRP A 299 8.67 11.33 -11.17
N LEU A 300 8.54 11.10 -9.87
CA LEU A 300 8.24 12.16 -8.91
C LEU A 300 9.38 13.19 -8.81
N CYS A 301 10.63 12.73 -8.67
CA CYS A 301 11.81 13.60 -8.57
C CYS A 301 12.02 14.45 -9.84
N THR A 302 11.83 13.85 -11.01
CA THR A 302 11.92 14.54 -12.31
C THR A 302 10.81 15.59 -12.44
N THR A 303 9.57 15.26 -12.11
CA THR A 303 8.45 16.19 -12.11
C THR A 303 8.71 17.38 -11.14
N LEU A 304 9.25 17.09 -9.96
CA LEU A 304 9.63 18.12 -8.99
C LEU A 304 10.69 19.08 -9.55
N LYS A 305 11.71 18.53 -10.23
CA LYS A 305 12.76 19.33 -10.85
C LYS A 305 12.27 20.13 -12.05
N GLU A 306 11.57 19.49 -12.98
CA GLU A 306 11.18 20.11 -14.25
C GLU A 306 10.10 21.18 -14.07
N ARG A 307 9.09 20.90 -13.23
CA ARG A 307 7.95 21.83 -13.05
C ARG A 307 8.19 22.90 -12.01
N TYR A 308 8.93 22.57 -10.93
CA TYR A 308 9.06 23.44 -9.77
C TYR A 308 10.48 23.90 -9.51
N GLN A 309 11.46 23.44 -10.29
CA GLN A 309 12.88 23.77 -10.17
C GLN A 309 13.50 23.38 -8.80
N VAL A 310 12.85 22.51 -8.04
CA VAL A 310 13.33 22.03 -6.75
C VAL A 310 14.25 20.82 -6.96
N THR A 311 15.43 20.87 -6.37
CA THR A 311 16.40 19.78 -6.42
C THR A 311 16.08 18.71 -5.38
N SER A 312 16.20 17.44 -5.77
CA SER A 312 16.12 16.30 -4.85
C SER A 312 17.42 15.51 -4.80
N ILE A 313 17.72 14.94 -3.62
CA ILE A 313 18.78 13.95 -3.40
C ILE A 313 18.16 12.65 -2.89
N ARG A 314 18.85 11.52 -3.10
CA ARG A 314 18.42 10.20 -2.64
C ARG A 314 19.48 9.67 -1.68
N LYS A 315 19.04 9.25 -0.48
CA LYS A 315 19.92 8.70 0.55
C LYS A 315 19.26 7.53 1.27
N THR A 316 20.02 6.51 1.57
CA THR A 316 19.60 5.43 2.47
C THR A 316 19.70 5.90 3.93
N LEU A 317 19.01 5.21 4.85
CA LEU A 317 19.09 5.51 6.29
C LEU A 317 20.54 5.39 6.80
N ALA A 318 21.30 4.38 6.35
CA ALA A 318 22.71 4.21 6.72
C ALA A 318 23.61 5.38 6.22
N GLU A 319 23.39 5.87 5.00
CA GLU A 319 24.11 7.06 4.50
C GLU A 319 23.74 8.32 5.29
N ILE A 320 22.49 8.46 5.73
CA ILE A 320 22.05 9.60 6.54
C ILE A 320 22.70 9.55 7.93
N ASP A 321 22.86 8.37 8.55
CA ASP A 321 23.61 8.25 9.81
C ASP A 321 25.08 8.62 9.65
N ALA A 322 25.70 8.19 8.54
CA ALA A 322 27.12 8.40 8.29
C ALA A 322 27.48 9.84 7.86
N LEU A 323 26.58 10.51 7.13
CA LEU A 323 26.84 11.81 6.47
C LEU A 323 25.96 12.94 6.98
N GLY A 324 25.07 12.65 7.91
CA GLY A 324 24.11 13.60 8.46
C GLY A 324 24.62 14.31 9.71
N GLU A 325 24.35 15.61 9.79
CA GLU A 325 24.59 16.42 10.97
C GLU A 325 23.42 17.35 11.26
N LEU A 326 23.24 17.70 12.52
CA LEU A 326 22.24 18.65 12.97
C LEU A 326 22.97 19.94 13.41
N LEU A 327 22.73 21.03 12.69
CA LEU A 327 23.29 22.31 13.04
C LEU A 327 22.62 22.89 14.30
N PRO A 328 23.26 23.87 15.00
CA PRO A 328 22.71 24.49 16.23
C PRO A 328 21.32 25.14 16.05
N ASP A 329 21.00 25.60 14.84
CA ASP A 329 19.68 26.16 14.49
C ASP A 329 18.62 25.12 14.16
N GLY A 330 18.97 23.82 14.22
CA GLY A 330 18.10 22.71 13.88
C GLY A 330 18.11 22.31 12.41
N THR A 331 18.91 22.97 11.56
CA THR A 331 19.03 22.60 10.14
C THR A 331 19.64 21.20 10.00
N LEU A 332 18.98 20.31 9.26
CA LEU A 332 19.56 19.03 8.86
C LEU A 332 20.47 19.25 7.64
N VAL A 333 21.72 18.81 7.76
CA VAL A 333 22.66 18.76 6.64
C VAL A 333 23.03 17.31 6.38
N VAL A 334 22.96 16.86 5.14
CA VAL A 334 23.35 15.51 4.72
C VAL A 334 24.29 15.61 3.53
N ASP A 335 25.49 15.05 3.65
CA ASP A 335 26.53 15.11 2.60
C ASP A 335 26.83 16.56 2.18
N GLY A 336 26.92 17.48 3.16
CA GLY A 336 27.18 18.91 2.97
C GLY A 336 26.01 19.73 2.41
N VAL A 337 24.81 19.15 2.24
CA VAL A 337 23.65 19.83 1.65
C VAL A 337 22.53 19.97 2.69
N ALA A 338 21.99 21.19 2.86
CA ALA A 338 20.85 21.44 3.73
C ALA A 338 19.57 20.78 3.19
N VAL A 339 18.78 20.17 4.07
CA VAL A 339 17.56 19.46 3.74
C VAL A 339 16.35 20.24 4.24
N ALA A 340 15.45 20.61 3.33
CA ALA A 340 14.17 21.26 3.66
C ALA A 340 13.06 20.27 3.93
N VAL A 341 12.98 19.20 3.12
CA VAL A 341 11.93 18.20 3.20
C VAL A 341 12.56 16.81 3.16
N VAL A 342 12.16 15.94 4.08
CA VAL A 342 12.51 14.52 4.10
C VAL A 342 11.29 13.72 3.63
N TYR A 343 11.38 13.07 2.47
CA TYR A 343 10.34 12.21 1.92
C TYR A 343 10.72 10.74 2.04
N PHE A 344 10.00 10.00 2.87
CA PHE A 344 10.29 8.59 3.14
C PHE A 344 9.68 7.69 2.05
N ARG A 345 10.56 6.97 1.33
CA ARG A 345 10.22 5.83 0.48
C ARG A 345 10.75 4.50 1.04
N ALA A 346 11.52 4.57 2.13
CA ALA A 346 11.95 3.50 3.00
C ALA A 346 11.70 3.90 4.46
N GLY A 347 11.91 2.99 5.41
CA GLY A 347 11.72 3.23 6.84
C GLY A 347 10.32 2.86 7.34
N TYR A 348 9.59 2.06 6.60
CA TYR A 348 8.24 1.59 6.94
C TYR A 348 8.19 0.15 7.47
N ALA A 349 9.26 -0.62 7.34
CA ALA A 349 9.34 -2.02 7.73
C ALA A 349 10.58 -2.30 8.61
N PRO A 350 10.56 -3.35 9.46
CA PRO A 350 11.73 -3.73 10.25
C PRO A 350 12.99 -4.00 9.43
N SER A 351 12.85 -4.52 8.21
CA SER A 351 13.94 -4.76 7.27
C SER A 351 14.68 -3.49 6.83
N ASP A 352 14.06 -2.32 6.97
CA ASP A 352 14.69 -1.03 6.67
C ASP A 352 15.61 -0.55 7.82
N TYR A 353 15.58 -1.26 8.98
CA TYR A 353 16.35 -0.94 10.18
C TYR A 353 17.18 -2.15 10.66
N PRO A 354 18.13 -2.63 9.83
CA PRO A 354 18.94 -3.82 10.17
C PRO A 354 19.89 -3.59 11.34
N SER A 355 20.19 -2.35 11.69
CA SER A 355 21.09 -1.98 12.78
C SER A 355 20.64 -0.71 13.53
N GLU A 356 21.42 -0.30 14.56
CA GLU A 356 21.16 0.96 15.28
C GLU A 356 21.46 2.21 14.45
N SER A 357 22.21 2.11 13.35
CA SER A 357 22.52 3.27 12.51
C SER A 357 21.25 3.83 11.85
N GLU A 358 20.37 2.99 11.35
CA GLU A 358 19.13 3.40 10.72
C GLU A 358 18.18 4.08 11.74
N TRP A 359 18.17 3.60 12.98
CA TRP A 359 17.40 4.22 14.06
C TRP A 359 17.97 5.58 14.48
N ARG A 360 19.32 5.74 14.50
CA ARG A 360 19.95 7.05 14.74
C ARG A 360 19.64 8.03 13.63
N ALA A 361 19.69 7.58 12.35
CA ALA A 361 19.30 8.39 11.20
C ALA A 361 17.85 8.87 11.33
N ARG A 362 16.91 7.96 11.69
CA ARG A 362 15.51 8.34 11.91
C ARG A 362 15.38 9.38 13.02
N LEU A 363 16.03 9.19 14.15
CA LEU A 363 15.99 10.13 15.26
C LEU A 363 16.59 11.49 14.87
N LEU A 364 17.72 11.52 14.15
CA LEU A 364 18.35 12.74 13.65
C LEU A 364 17.39 13.56 12.79
N MET A 365 16.69 12.90 11.85
CA MET A 365 15.71 13.56 11.00
C MET A 365 14.53 14.11 11.81
N GLU A 366 14.01 13.37 12.80
CA GLU A 366 12.90 13.84 13.65
C GLU A 366 13.30 15.03 14.52
N GLN A 367 14.53 15.07 15.01
CA GLN A 367 15.06 16.19 15.79
C GLN A 367 15.31 17.47 14.96
N SER A 368 15.44 17.33 13.64
CA SER A 368 15.74 18.46 12.76
C SER A 368 14.54 19.38 12.53
N SER A 369 14.80 20.55 11.94
CA SER A 369 13.79 21.49 11.44
C SER A 369 13.24 21.11 10.06
N ALA A 370 13.83 20.13 9.37
CA ALA A 370 13.33 19.65 8.09
C ALA A 370 11.87 19.18 8.21
N ILE A 371 11.06 19.41 7.19
CA ILE A 371 9.67 18.96 7.12
C ILE A 371 9.67 17.47 6.76
N LYS A 372 9.12 16.62 7.61
CA LYS A 372 9.05 15.17 7.39
C LYS A 372 7.76 14.78 6.67
N CYS A 373 7.86 13.84 5.73
CA CYS A 373 6.75 13.22 5.04
C CYS A 373 6.93 11.69 5.02
N PRO A 374 6.40 10.98 6.04
CA PRO A 374 5.70 11.50 7.21
C PRO A 374 6.65 11.85 8.38
N SER A 375 6.16 12.65 9.35
CA SER A 375 6.74 12.70 10.69
C SER A 375 6.47 11.39 11.44
N ILE A 376 7.18 11.20 12.57
CA ILE A 376 6.96 10.02 13.41
C ILE A 376 5.50 9.91 13.90
N ALA A 377 4.85 11.04 14.21
CA ALA A 377 3.46 11.07 14.65
C ALA A 377 2.49 10.67 13.52
N TYR A 378 2.72 11.14 12.28
CA TYR A 378 1.93 10.71 11.11
C TYR A 378 2.16 9.23 10.78
N HIS A 379 3.40 8.75 10.91
CA HIS A 379 3.69 7.33 10.72
C HIS A 379 2.90 6.47 11.71
N LEU A 380 2.92 6.82 13.01
CA LEU A 380 2.15 6.12 14.04
C LEU A 380 0.64 6.20 13.81
N ALA A 381 0.12 7.35 13.36
CA ALA A 381 -1.31 7.53 13.06
C ALA A 381 -1.82 6.58 11.95
N GLY A 382 -0.95 6.12 11.04
CA GLY A 382 -1.27 5.15 9.99
C GLY A 382 -1.18 3.69 10.42
N THR A 383 -0.78 3.37 11.66
CA THR A 383 -0.68 1.97 12.08
C THR A 383 -2.03 1.27 12.14
N LYS A 384 -2.05 -0.04 11.89
CA LYS A 384 -3.29 -0.83 11.86
C LYS A 384 -4.05 -0.79 13.18
N LYS A 385 -3.32 -0.74 14.31
CA LYS A 385 -3.92 -0.59 15.63
C LYS A 385 -4.62 0.76 15.79
N ILE A 386 -4.06 1.86 15.31
CA ILE A 386 -4.72 3.17 15.35
C ILE A 386 -5.97 3.16 14.45
N GLN A 387 -5.92 2.56 13.27
CA GLN A 387 -7.12 2.41 12.43
C GLN A 387 -8.22 1.61 13.13
N GLN A 388 -7.86 0.54 13.85
CA GLN A 388 -8.80 -0.24 14.67
C GLN A 388 -9.38 0.59 15.83
N GLU A 389 -8.57 1.42 16.51
CA GLU A 389 -9.06 2.32 17.56
C GLU A 389 -10.04 3.37 17.01
N LEU A 390 -9.74 3.96 15.84
CA LEU A 390 -10.62 4.92 15.16
C LEU A 390 -11.97 4.32 14.73
N ALA A 391 -12.02 3.02 14.48
CA ALA A 391 -13.26 2.34 14.12
C ALA A 391 -14.21 2.13 15.33
N LYS A 392 -13.73 2.31 16.56
CA LYS A 392 -14.56 2.19 17.77
C LYS A 392 -15.64 3.28 17.83
N PRO A 393 -16.80 3.01 18.45
CA PRO A 393 -17.81 4.03 18.69
C PRO A 393 -17.25 5.26 19.44
N ASN A 394 -17.66 6.45 19.03
CA ASN A 394 -17.33 7.74 19.63
C ASN A 394 -15.83 8.14 19.58
N VAL A 395 -14.97 7.44 18.85
CA VAL A 395 -13.54 7.82 18.73
C VAL A 395 -13.33 8.82 17.62
N LEU A 396 -13.99 8.69 16.48
CA LEU A 396 -13.90 9.69 15.39
C LEU A 396 -14.34 11.09 15.84
N GLU A 397 -15.36 11.17 16.69
CA GLU A 397 -15.90 12.41 17.25
C GLU A 397 -14.90 13.18 18.12
N ARG A 398 -13.82 12.53 18.58
CA ARG A 398 -12.70 13.19 19.24
C ARG A 398 -11.87 14.03 18.28
N PHE A 399 -11.81 13.62 17.01
CA PHE A 399 -10.93 14.21 16.00
C PHE A 399 -11.65 14.98 14.91
N LEU A 400 -12.90 14.64 14.61
CA LEU A 400 -13.71 15.27 13.58
C LEU A 400 -14.95 15.91 14.20
N GLU A 401 -15.24 17.15 13.81
CA GLU A 401 -16.36 17.92 14.33
C GLU A 401 -17.63 17.79 13.46
N ASN A 402 -17.41 17.65 12.13
CA ASN A 402 -18.49 17.58 11.17
C ASN A 402 -19.15 16.20 11.20
N LYS A 403 -20.42 16.14 11.57
CA LYS A 403 -21.20 14.89 11.67
C LYS A 403 -21.35 14.18 10.32
N ASP A 404 -21.45 14.92 9.22
CA ASP A 404 -21.58 14.35 7.88
C ASP A 404 -20.26 13.68 7.44
N ASP A 405 -19.12 14.30 7.77
CA ASP A 405 -17.81 13.73 7.49
C ASP A 405 -17.54 12.48 8.33
N ILE A 406 -17.92 12.49 9.62
CA ILE A 406 -17.88 11.30 10.48
C ILE A 406 -18.74 10.18 9.88
N ALA A 407 -19.94 10.47 9.42
CA ALA A 407 -20.83 9.49 8.80
C ALA A 407 -20.24 8.91 7.50
N LYS A 408 -19.63 9.75 6.64
CA LYS A 408 -18.94 9.31 5.41
C LYS A 408 -17.78 8.37 5.73
N VAL A 409 -16.93 8.72 6.69
CA VAL A 409 -15.79 7.88 7.12
C VAL A 409 -16.28 6.56 7.70
N ARG A 410 -17.28 6.57 8.61
CA ARG A 410 -17.84 5.34 9.19
C ARG A 410 -18.42 4.40 8.13
N LYS A 411 -19.03 4.94 7.09
CA LYS A 411 -19.65 4.16 6.01
C LYS A 411 -18.63 3.35 5.22
N CYS A 412 -17.38 3.78 5.15
CA CYS A 412 -16.33 3.05 4.43
C CYS A 412 -15.51 2.13 5.34
N PHE A 413 -15.66 2.18 6.65
CA PHE A 413 -14.93 1.26 7.53
C PHE A 413 -15.46 -0.17 7.35
N ALA A 414 -14.54 -1.10 7.10
CA ALA A 414 -14.79 -2.51 7.34
C ALA A 414 -14.81 -2.77 8.86
N GLY A 415 -15.34 -3.91 9.28
CA GLY A 415 -15.24 -4.33 10.68
C GLY A 415 -13.77 -4.47 11.10
N LEU A 416 -13.38 -3.77 12.18
CA LEU A 416 -12.03 -3.80 12.75
C LEU A 416 -12.12 -4.01 14.25
N TRP A 417 -11.49 -5.07 14.76
CA TRP A 417 -11.59 -5.48 16.16
C TRP A 417 -10.23 -5.76 16.79
N SER A 418 -10.17 -5.54 18.09
CA SER A 418 -9.06 -6.01 18.93
C SER A 418 -9.24 -7.50 19.25
N LEU A 419 -8.14 -8.24 19.36
CA LEU A 419 -8.14 -9.61 19.85
C LEU A 419 -8.48 -9.73 21.36
N GLU A 420 -8.80 -8.61 22.01
CA GLU A 420 -9.33 -8.59 23.38
C GLU A 420 -10.85 -8.83 23.45
N ASP A 421 -11.56 -8.69 22.33
CA ASP A 421 -12.99 -8.99 22.23
C ASP A 421 -13.18 -10.50 22.04
N SER A 422 -13.41 -11.19 23.17
CA SER A 422 -13.57 -12.65 23.17
C SER A 422 -14.72 -13.14 22.28
N ASN A 423 -15.80 -12.34 22.12
CA ASN A 423 -16.93 -12.77 21.28
C ASN A 423 -16.51 -12.80 19.81
N ILE A 424 -15.76 -11.78 19.35
CA ILE A 424 -15.27 -11.71 17.97
C ILE A 424 -14.18 -12.76 17.74
N VAL A 425 -13.28 -12.98 18.72
CA VAL A 425 -12.25 -14.03 18.63
C VAL A 425 -12.89 -15.41 18.49
N ASN A 426 -13.92 -15.74 19.29
CA ASN A 426 -14.64 -17.00 19.19
C ASN A 426 -15.34 -17.16 17.82
N ASP A 427 -16.00 -16.11 17.32
CA ASP A 427 -16.62 -16.15 15.98
C ASP A 427 -15.56 -16.33 14.88
N ALA A 428 -14.38 -15.70 15.02
CA ALA A 428 -13.27 -15.89 14.08
C ALA A 428 -12.65 -17.30 14.14
N ILE A 429 -12.64 -17.94 15.29
CA ILE A 429 -12.24 -19.35 15.44
C ILE A 429 -13.28 -20.26 14.78
N GLU A 430 -14.57 -19.99 14.93
CA GLU A 430 -15.65 -20.78 14.32
C GLU A 430 -15.72 -20.58 12.80
N LYS A 431 -15.56 -19.32 12.33
CA LYS A 431 -15.74 -18.91 10.92
C LYS A 431 -14.50 -18.16 10.38
N PRO A 432 -13.31 -18.78 10.36
CA PRO A 432 -12.06 -18.08 10.05
C PRO A 432 -12.03 -17.50 8.62
N GLY A 433 -12.82 -18.07 7.70
CA GLY A 433 -12.95 -17.56 6.33
C GLY A 433 -13.57 -16.16 6.20
N LEU A 434 -14.25 -15.66 7.25
CA LEU A 434 -14.87 -14.32 7.28
C LEU A 434 -13.95 -13.23 7.84
N TYR A 435 -12.75 -13.61 8.28
CA TYR A 435 -11.81 -12.71 8.93
C TYR A 435 -10.44 -12.70 8.27
N VAL A 436 -9.73 -11.60 8.45
CA VAL A 436 -8.31 -11.44 8.13
C VAL A 436 -7.62 -10.98 9.41
N MET A 437 -6.55 -11.64 9.80
CA MET A 437 -5.73 -11.24 10.93
C MET A 437 -4.51 -10.48 10.41
N LYS A 438 -4.34 -9.23 10.85
CA LYS A 438 -3.31 -8.31 10.34
C LYS A 438 -2.31 -7.97 11.44
N PRO A 439 -1.01 -8.26 11.26
CA PRO A 439 0.05 -7.79 12.17
C PRO A 439 0.32 -6.29 11.97
N GLN A 440 1.04 -5.68 12.93
CA GLN A 440 1.53 -4.31 12.83
C GLN A 440 2.73 -4.26 11.87
N ARG A 441 2.47 -4.52 10.59
CA ARG A 441 3.48 -4.51 9.50
C ARG A 441 2.92 -3.81 8.28
N GLU A 442 3.77 -3.03 7.64
CA GLU A 442 3.50 -2.44 6.34
C GLU A 442 4.20 -3.23 5.23
N GLY A 443 3.85 -2.96 3.97
CA GLY A 443 4.52 -3.55 2.80
C GLY A 443 3.84 -4.79 2.19
N GLY A 444 2.70 -5.24 2.72
CA GLY A 444 1.95 -6.42 2.24
C GLY A 444 2.62 -7.76 2.60
N GLY A 445 1.96 -8.87 2.26
CA GLY A 445 2.51 -10.21 2.45
C GLY A 445 2.54 -10.75 3.89
N ASN A 446 1.92 -10.04 4.83
CA ASN A 446 2.01 -10.39 6.25
C ASN A 446 0.66 -10.81 6.86
N ASN A 447 -0.41 -10.74 6.09
CA ASN A 447 -1.75 -11.03 6.59
C ASN A 447 -1.98 -12.54 6.71
N ILE A 448 -2.80 -12.95 7.67
CA ILE A 448 -3.19 -14.33 7.94
C ILE A 448 -4.64 -14.52 7.48
N TYR A 449 -4.94 -15.61 6.76
CA TYR A 449 -6.23 -15.87 6.14
C TYR A 449 -6.73 -17.29 6.40
N GLY A 450 -8.05 -17.51 6.31
CA GLY A 450 -8.65 -18.82 6.36
C GLY A 450 -8.33 -19.60 7.64
N ASP A 451 -8.06 -20.89 7.52
CA ASP A 451 -7.80 -21.77 8.67
C ASP A 451 -6.58 -21.36 9.50
N ASP A 452 -5.57 -20.68 8.88
CA ASP A 452 -4.42 -20.16 9.60
C ASP A 452 -4.82 -19.09 10.66
N VAL A 453 -5.95 -18.37 10.45
CA VAL A 453 -6.52 -17.45 11.47
C VAL A 453 -6.93 -18.25 12.70
N ARG A 454 -7.69 -19.34 12.50
CA ARG A 454 -8.12 -20.24 13.59
C ARG A 454 -6.92 -20.80 14.36
N GLU A 455 -5.95 -21.36 13.63
CA GLU A 455 -4.78 -21.98 14.23
C GLU A 455 -3.97 -20.99 15.05
N THR A 456 -3.77 -19.77 14.51
CA THR A 456 -3.04 -18.70 15.20
C THR A 456 -3.78 -18.24 16.46
N LEU A 457 -5.11 -18.05 16.41
CA LEU A 457 -5.91 -17.62 17.55
C LEU A 457 -5.90 -18.68 18.67
N LEU A 458 -6.09 -19.97 18.34
CA LEU A 458 -6.04 -21.08 19.32
C LEU A 458 -4.64 -21.21 19.94
N ARG A 459 -3.57 -20.99 19.17
CA ARG A 459 -2.20 -20.99 19.69
C ARG A 459 -1.99 -19.87 20.70
N ILE A 460 -2.36 -18.64 20.34
CA ILE A 460 -2.24 -17.46 21.24
C ILE A 460 -3.03 -17.68 22.54
N GLU A 461 -4.25 -18.21 22.44
CA GLU A 461 -5.09 -18.51 23.60
C GLU A 461 -4.42 -19.56 24.52
N LYS A 462 -3.91 -20.65 23.95
CA LYS A 462 -3.24 -21.73 24.68
C LYS A 462 -1.96 -21.27 25.37
N GLU A 463 -1.20 -20.40 24.72
CA GLU A 463 0.06 -19.89 25.28
C GLU A 463 -0.15 -18.81 26.33
N GLY A 464 -1.34 -18.20 26.40
CA GLY A 464 -1.67 -17.13 27.34
C GLY A 464 -0.76 -15.92 27.20
N SER A 465 -0.20 -15.70 26.00
CA SER A 465 0.78 -14.66 25.73
C SER A 465 0.13 -13.32 25.40
N ASP A 466 0.83 -12.21 25.65
CA ASP A 466 0.42 -10.86 25.21
C ASP A 466 0.52 -10.68 23.68
N GLU A 467 0.89 -11.71 22.91
CA GLU A 467 1.06 -11.68 21.45
C GLU A 467 -0.20 -11.19 20.72
N ASN A 468 -1.38 -11.38 21.30
CA ASN A 468 -2.64 -10.84 20.80
C ASN A 468 -2.58 -9.34 20.48
N ALA A 469 -1.75 -8.57 21.18
CA ALA A 469 -1.57 -7.13 20.97
C ALA A 469 -0.76 -6.80 19.70
N ALA A 470 -0.12 -7.78 19.06
CA ALA A 470 0.59 -7.61 17.80
C ALA A 470 -0.35 -7.60 16.59
N TYR A 471 -1.62 -7.99 16.75
CA TYR A 471 -2.57 -8.17 15.66
C TYR A 471 -3.86 -7.39 15.86
N ILE A 472 -4.56 -7.19 14.74
CA ILE A 472 -5.98 -6.82 14.71
C ILE A 472 -6.74 -7.87 13.89
N LEU A 473 -8.02 -8.06 14.18
CA LEU A 473 -8.95 -8.76 13.30
C LEU A 473 -9.68 -7.75 12.42
N MET A 474 -9.83 -8.09 11.16
CA MET A 474 -10.58 -7.31 10.17
C MET A 474 -11.60 -8.21 9.50
N GLN A 475 -12.78 -7.68 9.21
CA GLN A 475 -13.75 -8.29 8.31
C GLN A 475 -13.09 -8.60 6.97
N ARG A 476 -13.22 -9.83 6.48
CA ARG A 476 -12.81 -10.16 5.11
C ARG A 476 -13.79 -9.55 4.13
N ILE A 477 -13.26 -8.83 3.15
CA ILE A 477 -14.03 -8.25 2.05
C ILE A 477 -14.03 -9.25 0.90
N PHE A 478 -15.19 -9.46 0.27
CA PHE A 478 -15.35 -10.36 -0.87
C PHE A 478 -15.70 -9.55 -2.12
N PRO A 479 -14.70 -9.06 -2.87
CA PRO A 479 -14.94 -8.21 -4.01
C PRO A 479 -15.49 -9.00 -5.21
N THR A 480 -16.17 -8.27 -6.11
CA THR A 480 -16.69 -8.80 -7.36
C THR A 480 -15.55 -9.36 -8.22
N LEU A 481 -15.75 -10.57 -8.74
CA LEU A 481 -14.84 -11.19 -9.69
C LEU A 481 -15.04 -10.59 -11.08
N SER A 482 -13.95 -10.24 -11.74
CA SER A 482 -13.96 -9.71 -13.11
C SER A 482 -12.96 -10.47 -13.99
N PRO A 483 -13.25 -10.71 -15.28
CA PRO A 483 -12.26 -11.22 -16.20
C PRO A 483 -11.23 -10.11 -16.53
N ALA A 484 -9.95 -10.49 -16.67
CA ALA A 484 -8.90 -9.57 -17.10
C ALA A 484 -7.80 -10.28 -17.92
N ILE A 485 -7.03 -9.48 -18.64
CA ILE A 485 -5.83 -9.93 -19.36
C ILE A 485 -4.63 -9.28 -18.67
N LEU A 486 -3.86 -10.09 -17.95
CA LEU A 486 -2.72 -9.64 -17.17
C LEU A 486 -1.44 -9.78 -17.96
N MET A 487 -0.62 -8.72 -17.99
CA MET A 487 0.69 -8.69 -18.66
C MET A 487 1.80 -8.74 -17.61
N GLN A 488 2.58 -9.81 -17.61
CA GLN A 488 3.73 -9.99 -16.71
C GLN A 488 4.90 -10.61 -17.47
N GLN A 489 6.08 -10.02 -17.37
CA GLN A 489 7.31 -10.52 -18.03
C GLN A 489 7.14 -10.78 -19.55
N GLY A 490 6.41 -9.92 -20.22
CA GLY A 490 6.13 -10.04 -21.66
C GLY A 490 5.10 -11.12 -22.05
N ILE A 491 4.46 -11.75 -21.05
CA ILE A 491 3.47 -12.82 -21.28
C ILE A 491 2.11 -12.34 -20.83
N SER A 492 1.08 -12.58 -21.65
CA SER A 492 -0.32 -12.33 -21.30
C SER A 492 -0.97 -13.58 -20.68
N ARG A 493 -1.87 -13.35 -19.72
CA ARG A 493 -2.70 -14.39 -19.13
C ARG A 493 -4.13 -13.86 -18.93
N LYS A 494 -5.12 -14.60 -19.41
CA LYS A 494 -6.54 -14.37 -19.10
C LYS A 494 -6.89 -15.05 -17.79
N ASP A 495 -7.48 -14.31 -16.85
CA ASP A 495 -7.86 -14.87 -15.54
C ASP A 495 -9.06 -14.13 -14.93
N HIS A 496 -9.64 -14.69 -13.88
CA HIS A 496 -10.60 -14.01 -13.02
C HIS A 496 -9.85 -13.31 -11.90
N VAL A 497 -10.10 -12.03 -11.75
CA VAL A 497 -9.35 -11.14 -10.88
C VAL A 497 -10.24 -10.40 -9.89
N ILE A 498 -9.60 -9.87 -8.86
CA ILE A 498 -10.15 -8.89 -7.93
C ILE A 498 -9.25 -7.66 -7.92
N SER A 499 -9.86 -6.49 -7.69
CA SER A 499 -9.13 -5.22 -7.73
C SER A 499 -9.28 -4.44 -6.43
N GLU A 500 -8.22 -3.74 -6.07
CA GLU A 500 -8.10 -2.86 -4.92
C GLU A 500 -7.80 -1.44 -5.40
N LEU A 501 -8.67 -0.49 -5.04
CA LEU A 501 -8.54 0.92 -5.38
C LEU A 501 -7.81 1.67 -4.26
N GLY A 502 -6.63 2.22 -4.55
CA GLY A 502 -5.94 3.17 -3.69
C GLY A 502 -6.21 4.60 -4.16
N VAL A 503 -6.68 5.47 -3.28
CA VAL A 503 -6.86 6.89 -3.57
C VAL A 503 -5.78 7.68 -2.86
N TYR A 504 -4.99 8.42 -3.64
CA TYR A 504 -3.94 9.28 -3.12
C TYR A 504 -4.49 10.64 -2.71
N ALA A 505 -3.92 11.18 -1.65
CA ALA A 505 -4.25 12.51 -1.16
C ALA A 505 -3.00 13.22 -0.63
N ALA A 506 -2.98 14.55 -0.77
CA ALA A 506 -1.93 15.40 -0.24
C ALA A 506 -2.50 16.35 0.82
N TYR A 507 -1.74 16.52 1.89
CA TYR A 507 -2.05 17.45 2.97
C TYR A 507 -0.81 18.25 3.33
N LEU A 508 -0.95 19.57 3.35
CA LEU A 508 0.09 20.48 3.83
C LEU A 508 -0.54 21.54 4.71
N ARG A 509 0.02 21.69 5.90
CA ARG A 509 -0.40 22.72 6.86
C ARG A 509 0.81 23.45 7.41
N ASN A 510 0.71 24.78 7.54
CA ASN A 510 1.65 25.58 8.27
C ASN A 510 0.91 26.26 9.43
N LYS A 511 1.27 25.93 10.67
CA LYS A 511 0.59 26.36 11.91
C LYS A 511 -0.92 26.06 11.83
N THR A 512 -1.73 27.11 11.77
CA THR A 512 -3.20 27.00 11.69
C THR A 512 -3.73 26.99 10.26
N LYS A 513 -2.89 27.35 9.26
CA LYS A 513 -3.31 27.49 7.86
C LYS A 513 -3.14 26.16 7.11
N VAL A 514 -4.23 25.60 6.62
CA VAL A 514 -4.21 24.51 5.63
C VAL A 514 -3.87 25.11 4.27
N ILE A 515 -2.82 24.61 3.63
CA ILE A 515 -2.29 25.05 2.33
C ILE A 515 -2.77 24.11 1.23
N ILE A 516 -2.73 22.80 1.51
CA ILE A 516 -3.21 21.74 0.62
C ILE A 516 -4.07 20.78 1.47
N ASN A 517 -5.23 20.40 0.95
CA ASN A 517 -6.02 19.26 1.40
C ASN A 517 -6.87 18.75 0.23
N GLU A 518 -6.30 17.86 -0.58
CA GLU A 518 -6.95 17.42 -1.81
C GLU A 518 -6.66 15.96 -2.16
N GLU A 519 -7.56 15.38 -2.93
CA GLU A 519 -7.34 14.13 -3.67
C GLU A 519 -6.35 14.39 -4.82
N CYS A 520 -5.46 13.40 -5.09
CA CYS A 520 -4.36 13.54 -6.04
C CYS A 520 -4.46 12.60 -7.26
N GLY A 521 -5.31 11.61 -7.22
CA GLY A 521 -5.42 10.55 -8.20
C GLY A 521 -5.47 9.18 -7.54
N TYR A 522 -5.21 8.13 -8.30
CA TYR A 522 -5.46 6.77 -7.83
C TYR A 522 -4.42 5.76 -8.29
N LEU A 523 -4.40 4.63 -7.59
CA LEU A 523 -3.77 3.37 -7.96
C LEU A 523 -4.85 2.31 -8.02
N LEU A 524 -4.93 1.53 -9.09
CA LEU A 524 -5.67 0.27 -9.06
C LEU A 524 -4.67 -0.88 -9.11
N ARG A 525 -4.78 -1.79 -8.14
CA ARG A 525 -4.02 -3.03 -8.08
C ARG A 525 -4.97 -4.19 -8.37
N THR A 526 -4.67 -4.95 -9.40
CA THR A 526 -5.48 -6.10 -9.83
C THR A 526 -4.68 -7.37 -9.65
N LYS A 527 -5.29 -8.40 -9.05
CA LYS A 527 -4.66 -9.70 -8.79
C LYS A 527 -5.60 -10.84 -9.13
N VAL A 528 -5.03 -12.01 -9.41
CA VAL A 528 -5.84 -13.23 -9.59
C VAL A 528 -6.64 -13.52 -8.31
N SER A 529 -7.88 -13.93 -8.48
CA SER A 529 -8.81 -14.16 -7.36
C SER A 529 -8.37 -15.26 -6.39
N SER A 530 -7.52 -16.19 -6.86
CA SER A 530 -6.94 -17.25 -6.04
C SER A 530 -5.77 -16.78 -5.15
N SER A 531 -5.23 -15.56 -5.36
CA SER A 531 -4.13 -15.01 -4.56
C SER A 531 -4.68 -14.16 -3.40
N ASN A 532 -4.21 -14.42 -2.20
CA ASN A 532 -4.47 -13.55 -1.05
C ASN A 532 -3.61 -12.28 -1.07
N GLU A 533 -2.46 -12.29 -1.77
CA GLU A 533 -1.49 -11.21 -1.82
C GLU A 533 -1.66 -10.32 -3.06
N GLY A 534 -1.38 -9.00 -2.91
CA GLY A 534 -1.56 -8.00 -3.98
C GLY A 534 -0.30 -7.22 -4.37
N GLY A 535 0.88 -7.60 -3.86
CA GLY A 535 2.13 -6.89 -4.10
C GLY A 535 2.54 -6.93 -5.58
N VAL A 536 2.61 -5.75 -6.25
CA VAL A 536 2.95 -5.65 -7.68
C VAL A 536 4.43 -5.97 -7.92
N VAL A 537 5.35 -5.36 -7.16
CA VAL A 537 6.80 -5.63 -7.31
C VAL A 537 7.15 -7.06 -6.89
N ALA A 538 6.38 -7.65 -5.98
CA ALA A 538 6.52 -9.04 -5.58
C ALA A 538 5.95 -10.05 -6.60
N GLY A 539 5.29 -9.57 -7.66
CA GLY A 539 4.75 -10.41 -8.75
C GLY A 539 3.37 -11.01 -8.50
N PHE A 540 2.70 -10.64 -7.40
CA PHE A 540 1.35 -11.15 -7.06
C PHE A 540 0.21 -10.34 -7.71
N GLY A 541 0.44 -9.07 -7.99
CA GLY A 541 -0.52 -8.18 -8.61
C GLY A 541 0.03 -7.45 -9.82
N VAL A 542 -0.85 -6.72 -10.51
CA VAL A 542 -0.52 -5.86 -11.63
C VAL A 542 -1.07 -4.46 -11.41
N LEU A 543 -0.44 -3.46 -12.04
CA LEU A 543 -0.98 -2.11 -12.13
C LEU A 543 -2.17 -2.09 -13.10
N ASP A 544 -3.18 -1.31 -12.76
CA ASP A 544 -4.39 -1.19 -13.57
C ASP A 544 -4.92 0.25 -13.52
N SER A 545 -5.94 0.56 -14.28
CA SER A 545 -6.70 1.80 -14.17
C SER A 545 -8.20 1.53 -14.14
N ILE A 546 -8.97 2.47 -13.59
CA ILE A 546 -10.42 2.37 -13.58
C ILE A 546 -11.02 2.89 -14.89
N TYR A 547 -12.09 2.24 -15.32
CA TYR A 547 -12.98 2.68 -16.39
C TYR A 547 -14.36 2.94 -15.77
N LEU A 548 -14.81 4.19 -15.72
CA LEU A 548 -16.04 4.58 -15.05
C LEU A 548 -17.28 4.05 -15.79
N VAL A 549 -18.18 3.42 -15.04
CA VAL A 549 -19.42 2.83 -15.53
C VAL A 549 -20.64 3.31 -14.74
#